data_b997a642b68a1944d62a1bf902b4a314
#
_entry.id   b997a642b68a1944d62a1bf902b4a314
#
_cell.length_a   1.000
_cell.length_b   1.000
_cell.length_c   1.000
_cell.angle_alpha   90.00
_cell.angle_beta   90.00
_cell.angle_gamma   90.00
#
_symmetry.space_group_name_H-M   'P 1'
#
loop_
_entity.id
_entity.type
_entity.pdbx_description
1 polymer ?
#
loop_
_entity_poly.entity_id
_entity_poly.type
_entity_poly.pdbx_seq_one_letter_code
_entity_poly.pdbx_strand_id
1 'polypeptide(L)'
;MSNATPPGWYPDASAPGTDRWWDGTAWTAHTRPAAPAPQAFGPPEPVTAASGDTTTAARGGTRIVALAVAGLIVVGAAVTGAVLLGRGDDTTRPEAGPSGSVPPSTTATATPSPDGSPAEDDPKVLVDQLNGITLPVPDGWEKPGRTVEPVPTMRTVDPYECPGSSSDFCYHGTVTSRTASATDITSAEQLARQDITAAADRAYEKNIVGDRIHGGITSHDQLDSAPVSVAGRAGYQVRWRVNTAKGPGGYVQSLVFPSTVGSESLIIVRYAFDAGPDGPPLSLMDTLTKGIRPIGDSATSGGAGSSIAP
;
A
#
# COMPACT_ATOMS: atom_id res chain seq x y z
N MET A 1 4.18 45.04 -14.77
CA MET A 1 3.73 43.66 -14.41
C MET A 1 4.82 43.04 -13.55
N SER A 2 4.61 42.97 -12.24
CA SER A 2 5.62 42.44 -11.30
C SER A 2 5.62 40.91 -11.40
N ASN A 3 6.66 40.34 -11.95
CA ASN A 3 6.89 38.88 -11.91
C ASN A 3 7.27 38.51 -10.49
N ALA A 4 6.31 38.25 -9.64
CA ALA A 4 6.57 37.65 -8.33
C ALA A 4 7.03 36.18 -8.54
N THR A 5 8.16 35.82 -7.93
CA THR A 5 8.64 34.43 -7.93
C THR A 5 7.60 33.54 -7.26
N PRO A 6 7.13 32.45 -7.90
CA PRO A 6 6.12 31.56 -7.31
C PRO A 6 6.67 30.84 -6.06
N PRO A 7 5.81 30.43 -5.12
CA PRO A 7 6.21 29.58 -4.00
C PRO A 7 6.91 28.31 -4.49
N GLY A 8 8.01 27.92 -3.82
CA GLY A 8 8.78 26.76 -4.26
C GLY A 8 10.11 26.57 -3.52
N TRP A 9 10.79 25.47 -3.83
CA TRP A 9 12.12 25.19 -3.35
C TRP A 9 13.17 25.83 -4.26
N TYR A 10 14.06 26.61 -3.69
CA TYR A 10 15.12 27.30 -4.41
C TYR A 10 16.46 27.11 -3.69
N PRO A 11 17.58 27.08 -4.43
CA PRO A 11 18.90 26.97 -3.83
C PRO A 11 19.16 28.06 -2.78
N ASP A 12 19.60 27.65 -1.60
CA ASP A 12 19.96 28.60 -0.53
C ASP A 12 21.37 29.16 -0.76
N ALA A 13 21.44 30.45 -1.08
CA ALA A 13 22.72 31.13 -1.31
C ALA A 13 23.63 31.17 -0.05
N SER A 14 23.05 31.00 1.14
CA SER A 14 23.78 30.98 2.41
C SER A 14 24.25 29.59 2.84
N ALA A 15 23.74 28.54 2.21
CA ALA A 15 24.06 27.12 2.54
C ALA A 15 24.20 26.30 1.25
N PRO A 16 25.38 26.23 0.62
CA PRO A 16 25.62 25.45 -0.59
C PRO A 16 25.22 23.98 -0.43
N GLY A 17 24.48 23.44 -1.41
CA GLY A 17 23.96 22.07 -1.35
C GLY A 17 22.64 21.91 -0.59
N THR A 18 21.99 23.02 -0.25
CA THR A 18 20.70 23.05 0.45
C THR A 18 19.70 23.88 -0.34
N ASP A 19 18.46 23.43 -0.48
CA ASP A 19 17.34 24.22 -0.96
C ASP A 19 16.56 24.78 0.24
N ARG A 20 16.03 26.02 0.09
CA ARG A 20 15.14 26.67 1.06
C ARG A 20 13.80 26.94 0.42
N TRP A 21 12.75 26.85 1.22
CA TRP A 21 11.39 27.10 0.76
C TRP A 21 11.06 28.61 0.74
N TRP A 22 10.64 29.08 -0.44
CA TRP A 22 10.05 30.40 -0.65
C TRP A 22 8.53 30.30 -0.63
N ASP A 23 7.82 31.05 0.20
CA ASP A 23 6.35 31.00 0.32
C ASP A 23 5.59 31.91 -0.65
N GLY A 24 6.31 32.63 -1.52
CA GLY A 24 5.77 33.63 -2.43
C GLY A 24 5.96 35.08 -1.93
N THR A 25 6.30 35.25 -0.64
CA THR A 25 6.50 36.56 -0.01
C THR A 25 7.78 36.64 0.82
N ALA A 26 8.20 35.52 1.44
CA ALA A 26 9.36 35.47 2.32
C ALA A 26 10.06 34.08 2.26
N TRP A 27 11.37 34.05 2.62
CA TRP A 27 12.10 32.82 2.84
C TRP A 27 11.73 32.21 4.19
N THR A 28 11.29 30.96 4.18
CA THR A 28 10.94 30.25 5.41
C THR A 28 12.16 29.57 6.07
N ALA A 29 12.00 29.05 7.27
CA ALA A 29 13.05 28.26 7.94
C ALA A 29 13.15 26.82 7.40
N HIS A 30 12.28 26.41 6.47
CA HIS A 30 12.31 25.05 5.90
C HIS A 30 13.48 24.91 4.92
N THR A 31 14.33 23.91 5.19
CA THR A 31 15.47 23.57 4.33
C THR A 31 15.48 22.07 4.06
N ARG A 32 16.03 21.67 2.89
CA ARG A 32 16.25 20.27 2.50
C ARG A 32 17.58 20.15 1.76
N PRO A 33 18.21 18.96 1.69
CA PRO A 33 19.35 18.73 0.80
C PRO A 33 18.94 19.01 -0.66
N ALA A 34 19.79 19.73 -1.41
CA ALA A 34 19.56 19.94 -2.84
C ALA A 34 19.59 18.60 -3.58
N ALA A 35 18.67 18.39 -4.50
CA ALA A 35 18.69 17.22 -5.35
C ALA A 35 19.99 17.21 -6.18
N PRO A 36 20.67 16.03 -6.36
CA PRO A 36 21.82 15.94 -7.23
C PRO A 36 21.42 16.41 -8.64
N ALA A 37 22.25 17.29 -9.21
CA ALA A 37 22.02 17.79 -10.56
C ALA A 37 21.93 16.60 -11.53
N PRO A 38 20.98 16.59 -12.48
CA PRO A 38 20.90 15.55 -13.49
C PRO A 38 22.25 15.52 -14.23
N GLN A 39 22.92 14.37 -14.19
CA GLN A 39 24.15 14.18 -14.95
C GLN A 39 23.77 14.25 -16.43
N ALA A 40 24.28 15.24 -17.13
CA ALA A 40 24.16 15.31 -18.56
C ALA A 40 24.88 14.08 -19.14
N PHE A 41 24.13 13.17 -19.73
CA PHE A 41 24.69 12.10 -20.55
C PHE A 41 25.32 12.77 -21.73
N GLY A 42 26.68 12.68 -21.80
CA GLY A 42 27.45 13.12 -22.97
C GLY A 42 26.96 12.35 -24.22
N PRO A 43 27.14 12.92 -25.42
CA PRO A 43 26.78 12.23 -26.64
C PRO A 43 27.53 10.89 -26.73
N PRO A 44 26.85 9.79 -27.24
CA PRO A 44 27.50 8.50 -27.37
C PRO A 44 28.73 8.61 -28.29
N GLU A 45 29.88 8.12 -27.84
CA GLU A 45 31.06 8.02 -28.67
C GLU A 45 30.80 7.02 -29.82
N PRO A 46 31.24 7.33 -31.08
CA PRO A 46 31.06 6.42 -32.18
C PRO A 46 31.93 5.17 -31.97
N VAL A 47 31.26 4.02 -31.83
CA VAL A 47 31.92 2.70 -31.84
C VAL A 47 32.49 2.46 -33.24
N THR A 48 33.80 2.58 -33.36
CA THR A 48 34.56 2.16 -34.55
C THR A 48 34.42 0.63 -34.66
N ALA A 49 33.71 0.18 -35.69
CA ALA A 49 33.66 -1.23 -36.06
C ALA A 49 35.03 -1.66 -36.55
N ALA A 50 35.70 -2.52 -35.80
CA ALA A 50 36.88 -3.22 -36.28
C ALA A 50 36.42 -4.33 -37.22
N SER A 51 36.66 -4.14 -38.52
CA SER A 51 36.55 -5.19 -39.54
C SER A 51 37.69 -6.20 -39.36
N GLY A 52 37.36 -7.42 -39.03
CA GLY A 52 38.25 -8.56 -39.00
C GLY A 52 37.71 -9.66 -39.91
N ASP A 53 38.50 -9.97 -40.92
CA ASP A 53 38.25 -10.86 -42.06
C ASP A 53 37.88 -12.30 -41.70
N THR A 54 37.04 -12.83 -42.59
CA THR A 54 36.70 -14.21 -42.92
C THR A 54 37.73 -15.29 -42.66
N THR A 55 37.32 -16.46 -42.18
CA THR A 55 37.49 -17.73 -42.91
C THR A 55 36.50 -18.80 -42.45
N THR A 56 35.96 -19.47 -43.43
CA THR A 56 35.03 -20.59 -43.46
C THR A 56 35.63 -21.86 -42.84
N ALA A 57 34.87 -22.59 -42.02
CA ALA A 57 34.82 -24.06 -42.07
C ALA A 57 33.69 -24.62 -41.20
N ALA A 58 33.02 -25.58 -41.81
CA ALA A 58 31.82 -26.30 -41.36
C ALA A 58 32.14 -27.40 -40.31
N ARG A 59 31.03 -27.84 -39.69
CA ARG A 59 30.71 -29.11 -39.07
C ARG A 59 30.74 -29.20 -37.54
N GLY A 60 29.60 -29.54 -37.06
CA GLY A 60 29.44 -30.68 -36.16
C GLY A 60 29.29 -30.38 -34.66
N GLY A 61 28.06 -30.41 -34.20
CA GLY A 61 27.70 -31.22 -33.03
C GLY A 61 28.16 -30.81 -31.64
N THR A 62 27.15 -30.86 -30.80
CA THR A 62 27.19 -31.23 -29.39
C THR A 62 26.99 -30.08 -28.38
N ARG A 63 25.86 -30.20 -27.72
CA ARG A 63 25.41 -29.44 -26.57
C ARG A 63 26.39 -29.53 -25.41
N ILE A 64 26.78 -28.39 -24.84
CA ILE A 64 27.30 -28.37 -23.47
C ILE A 64 26.64 -27.19 -22.76
N VAL A 65 25.84 -27.54 -21.76
CA VAL A 65 25.30 -26.61 -20.76
C VAL A 65 26.40 -26.30 -19.78
N ALA A 66 26.81 -25.03 -19.70
CA ALA A 66 27.70 -24.55 -18.66
C ALA A 66 26.90 -23.76 -17.64
N LEU A 67 26.66 -24.39 -16.48
CA LEU A 67 26.18 -23.75 -15.27
C LEU A 67 27.34 -22.97 -14.64
N ALA A 68 27.24 -21.66 -14.61
CA ALA A 68 28.10 -20.79 -13.79
C ALA A 68 27.35 -20.48 -12.48
N VAL A 69 27.77 -21.15 -11.40
CA VAL A 69 27.37 -20.84 -10.02
C VAL A 69 28.32 -19.75 -9.52
N ALA A 70 27.84 -18.55 -9.34
CA ALA A 70 28.53 -17.50 -8.61
C ALA A 70 28.06 -17.49 -7.17
N GLY A 71 28.88 -18.01 -6.26
CA GLY A 71 28.63 -17.98 -4.82
C GLY A 71 28.85 -16.59 -4.25
N LEU A 72 27.88 -16.10 -3.49
CA LEU A 72 27.97 -14.91 -2.66
C LEU A 72 28.10 -15.34 -1.20
N ILE A 73 29.27 -15.08 -0.63
CA ILE A 73 29.56 -15.26 0.79
C ILE A 73 29.01 -14.06 1.54
N VAL A 74 28.01 -14.29 2.39
CA VAL A 74 27.54 -13.29 3.36
C VAL A 74 28.24 -13.57 4.69
N VAL A 75 29.11 -12.64 5.10
CA VAL A 75 29.73 -12.64 6.43
C VAL A 75 28.75 -12.04 7.43
N GLY A 76 28.22 -12.87 8.31
CA GLY A 76 27.39 -12.45 9.44
C GLY A 76 28.26 -11.98 10.60
N ALA A 77 28.03 -10.77 11.08
CA ALA A 77 28.56 -10.28 12.34
C ALA A 77 27.51 -10.50 13.44
N ALA A 78 27.77 -11.44 14.33
CA ALA A 78 27.01 -11.63 15.57
C ALA A 78 27.46 -10.63 16.61
N VAL A 79 26.54 -9.78 17.09
CA VAL A 79 26.74 -8.97 18.30
C VAL A 79 26.05 -9.66 19.45
N THR A 80 26.83 -10.27 20.31
CA THR A 80 26.42 -10.80 21.62
C THR A 80 26.40 -9.66 22.63
N GLY A 81 25.22 -9.24 23.07
CA GLY A 81 25.03 -8.34 24.21
C GLY A 81 24.89 -9.13 25.52
N ALA A 82 25.82 -8.99 26.41
CA ALA A 82 25.82 -9.59 27.73
C ALA A 82 24.82 -8.90 28.68
N VAL A 83 23.95 -9.68 29.27
CA VAL A 83 23.10 -9.28 30.41
C VAL A 83 23.90 -9.43 31.67
N LEU A 84 24.20 -8.32 32.34
CA LEU A 84 24.74 -8.30 33.72
C LEU A 84 23.59 -8.14 34.72
N LEU A 85 23.27 -9.23 35.39
CA LEU A 85 22.49 -9.25 36.63
C LEU A 85 23.35 -8.68 37.78
N GLY A 86 22.97 -7.53 38.28
CA GLY A 86 23.51 -6.97 39.54
C GLY A 86 22.46 -7.08 40.63
N ARG A 87 22.76 -7.96 41.59
CA ARG A 87 22.03 -8.16 42.83
C ARG A 87 22.71 -7.34 43.92
N GLY A 88 21.94 -6.61 44.71
CA GLY A 88 22.47 -5.91 45.88
C GLY A 88 21.35 -5.41 46.77
N ASP A 89 21.10 -6.16 47.83
CA ASP A 89 20.34 -5.73 49.01
C ASP A 89 21.06 -4.58 49.73
N ASP A 90 20.34 -3.62 50.28
CA ASP A 90 20.36 -3.34 51.72
C ASP A 90 19.40 -2.19 52.11
N THR A 91 18.72 -2.49 53.16
CA THR A 91 17.93 -1.76 54.12
C THR A 91 18.40 -0.35 54.50
N THR A 92 17.47 0.59 54.63
CA THR A 92 17.23 1.37 55.88
C THR A 92 15.95 2.21 55.80
N ARG A 93 15.08 1.99 56.79
CA ARG A 93 13.93 2.82 57.15
C ARG A 93 14.40 3.85 58.20
N PRO A 94 13.89 5.12 58.17
CA PRO A 94 13.02 5.55 59.28
C PRO A 94 11.82 6.40 58.81
N GLU A 95 10.71 6.07 59.35
CA GLU A 95 9.87 6.74 60.37
C GLU A 95 9.14 8.05 60.03
N ALA A 96 7.92 8.06 60.41
CA ALA A 96 6.72 8.81 60.20
C ALA A 96 6.74 10.31 60.59
N GLY A 97 5.84 11.06 59.94
CA GLY A 97 5.31 12.35 60.37
C GLY A 97 4.21 12.86 59.41
N PRO A 98 3.27 13.68 59.85
CA PRO A 98 1.83 13.39 59.69
C PRO A 98 1.09 14.22 58.64
N SER A 99 -0.05 13.70 58.24
CA SER A 99 -1.26 14.33 57.72
C SER A 99 -1.17 15.69 57.02
N GLY A 100 -1.40 15.69 55.72
CA GLY A 100 -1.81 16.84 54.95
C GLY A 100 -3.02 16.45 54.06
N SER A 101 -4.12 17.16 54.26
CA SER A 101 -5.41 17.02 53.63
C SER A 101 -5.35 16.90 52.09
N VAL A 102 -6.05 15.91 51.58
CA VAL A 102 -6.30 15.71 50.14
C VAL A 102 -7.39 16.70 49.71
N PRO A 103 -7.16 17.58 48.70
CA PRO A 103 -8.25 18.26 48.02
C PRO A 103 -8.94 17.29 47.08
N PRO A 104 -10.24 17.44 46.81
CA PRO A 104 -10.99 16.54 45.94
C PRO A 104 -10.45 16.62 44.51
N SER A 105 -10.14 15.45 43.94
CA SER A 105 -9.86 15.30 42.54
C SER A 105 -11.07 15.78 41.72
N THR A 106 -10.94 16.94 41.12
CA THR A 106 -11.82 17.32 40.02
C THR A 106 -11.54 16.37 38.87
N THR A 107 -12.51 15.52 38.56
CA THR A 107 -12.55 14.75 37.32
C THR A 107 -12.43 15.73 36.17
N ALA A 108 -11.25 15.80 35.57
CA ALA A 108 -11.07 16.52 34.32
C ALA A 108 -11.90 15.76 33.26
N THR A 109 -13.04 16.33 32.93
CA THR A 109 -13.78 15.98 31.72
C THR A 109 -12.83 16.22 30.56
N ALA A 110 -12.36 15.12 29.95
CA ALA A 110 -11.58 15.18 28.73
C ALA A 110 -12.45 15.88 27.67
N THR A 111 -12.07 17.07 27.32
CA THR A 111 -12.59 17.75 26.13
C THR A 111 -12.22 16.89 24.93
N PRO A 112 -13.18 16.44 24.11
CA PRO A 112 -12.84 15.72 22.89
C PRO A 112 -12.04 16.65 21.99
N SER A 113 -10.81 16.24 21.65
CA SER A 113 -10.01 16.88 20.60
C SER A 113 -10.80 16.85 19.29
N PRO A 114 -10.82 17.93 18.51
CA PRO A 114 -11.52 17.96 17.23
C PRO A 114 -10.73 17.34 16.07
N ASP A 115 -9.76 16.46 16.34
CA ASP A 115 -9.06 15.72 15.28
C ASP A 115 -9.83 14.46 14.92
N GLY A 116 -10.70 14.61 13.91
CA GLY A 116 -11.52 13.54 13.36
C GLY A 116 -10.78 12.56 12.44
N SER A 117 -9.52 12.22 12.73
CA SER A 117 -8.89 11.05 12.11
C SER A 117 -9.50 9.79 12.69
N PRO A 118 -10.01 8.85 11.87
CA PRO A 118 -10.43 7.54 12.35
C PRO A 118 -9.25 6.91 13.10
N ALA A 119 -9.47 6.42 14.32
CA ALA A 119 -8.45 5.67 15.01
C ALA A 119 -8.09 4.44 14.16
N GLU A 120 -6.80 4.17 13.96
CA GLU A 120 -6.32 2.96 13.24
C GLU A 120 -6.92 1.67 13.83
N ASP A 121 -7.33 1.73 15.09
CA ASP A 121 -7.92 0.62 15.84
C ASP A 121 -9.43 0.43 15.62
N ASP A 122 -10.12 1.31 14.85
CA ASP A 122 -11.54 1.11 14.57
C ASP A 122 -11.72 -0.15 13.68
N PRO A 123 -12.37 -1.22 14.18
CA PRO A 123 -12.55 -2.46 13.43
C PRO A 123 -13.41 -2.28 12.17
N LYS A 124 -14.21 -1.22 12.10
CA LYS A 124 -15.12 -0.91 10.98
C LYS A 124 -14.47 -0.07 9.88
N VAL A 125 -13.23 0.33 10.05
CA VAL A 125 -12.52 1.17 9.09
C VAL A 125 -11.14 0.60 8.81
N LEU A 126 -10.85 0.32 7.53
CA LEU A 126 -9.51 0.04 7.06
C LEU A 126 -8.85 1.37 6.68
N VAL A 127 -7.75 1.70 7.34
CA VAL A 127 -7.02 2.94 7.11
C VAL A 127 -5.79 2.67 6.26
N ASP A 128 -5.63 3.41 5.17
CA ASP A 128 -4.41 3.47 4.37
C ASP A 128 -3.75 4.83 4.57
N GLN A 129 -2.91 4.91 5.61
CA GLN A 129 -2.21 6.13 6.00
C GLN A 129 -1.30 6.66 4.89
N LEU A 130 -0.65 5.74 4.16
CA LEU A 130 0.29 6.13 3.11
C LEU A 130 -0.40 6.86 1.96
N ASN A 131 -1.61 6.45 1.64
CA ASN A 131 -2.39 7.00 0.53
C ASN A 131 -3.48 7.99 0.99
N GLY A 132 -3.62 8.19 2.29
CA GLY A 132 -4.55 9.16 2.87
C GLY A 132 -6.02 8.81 2.71
N ILE A 133 -6.36 7.52 2.65
CA ILE A 133 -7.74 7.06 2.45
C ILE A 133 -8.19 6.09 3.53
N THR A 134 -9.52 5.98 3.67
CA THR A 134 -10.19 4.98 4.48
C THR A 134 -11.19 4.20 3.65
N LEU A 135 -11.36 2.91 3.99
CA LEU A 135 -12.38 2.03 3.40
C LEU A 135 -13.27 1.49 4.53
N PRO A 136 -14.60 1.43 4.34
CA PRO A 136 -15.47 0.80 5.31
C PRO A 136 -15.23 -0.72 5.34
N VAL A 137 -15.17 -1.30 6.54
CA VAL A 137 -15.10 -2.76 6.74
C VAL A 137 -16.51 -3.28 6.99
N PRO A 138 -17.09 -4.08 6.08
CA PRO A 138 -18.45 -4.60 6.23
C PRO A 138 -18.58 -5.58 7.40
N ASP A 139 -19.82 -5.86 7.81
CA ASP A 139 -20.10 -6.97 8.72
C ASP A 139 -19.67 -8.30 8.08
N GLY A 140 -19.07 -9.20 8.87
CA GLY A 140 -18.50 -10.46 8.38
C GLY A 140 -17.14 -10.30 7.68
N TRP A 141 -16.52 -9.12 7.78
CA TRP A 141 -15.16 -8.85 7.33
C TRP A 141 -14.23 -8.46 8.48
N GLU A 142 -12.95 -8.70 8.30
CA GLU A 142 -11.89 -8.38 9.27
C GLU A 142 -10.68 -7.71 8.62
N LYS A 143 -9.91 -7.00 9.43
CA LYS A 143 -8.54 -6.57 9.12
C LYS A 143 -7.59 -7.64 9.67
N PRO A 144 -6.96 -8.49 8.83
CA PRO A 144 -6.09 -9.54 9.33
C PRO A 144 -4.86 -8.93 10.01
N GLY A 145 -4.52 -9.43 11.21
CA GLY A 145 -3.35 -8.93 11.96
C GLY A 145 -2.00 -9.23 11.30
N ARG A 146 -1.99 -10.14 10.31
CA ARG A 146 -0.82 -10.46 9.49
C ARG A 146 -1.27 -10.72 8.06
N THR A 147 -0.57 -10.11 7.12
CA THR A 147 -0.76 -10.30 5.69
C THR A 147 0.56 -10.74 5.06
N VAL A 148 0.46 -11.42 3.94
CA VAL A 148 1.63 -11.83 3.17
C VAL A 148 2.36 -10.62 2.59
N GLU A 149 1.59 -9.67 2.06
CA GLU A 149 2.09 -8.38 1.62
C GLU A 149 1.75 -7.33 2.69
N PRO A 150 2.69 -6.46 3.07
CA PRO A 150 2.45 -5.44 4.10
C PRO A 150 1.65 -4.27 3.52
N VAL A 151 0.44 -4.54 3.06
CA VAL A 151 -0.49 -3.54 2.52
C VAL A 151 -1.81 -3.57 3.30
N PRO A 152 -2.50 -2.44 3.43
CA PRO A 152 -3.85 -2.40 4.00
C PRO A 152 -4.74 -3.44 3.32
N THR A 153 -5.28 -4.36 4.14
CA THR A 153 -6.04 -5.52 3.67
C THR A 153 -7.26 -5.74 4.55
N MET A 154 -8.38 -6.06 3.93
CA MET A 154 -9.54 -6.65 4.62
C MET A 154 -10.02 -7.88 3.86
N ARG A 155 -10.63 -8.82 4.57
CA ARG A 155 -11.14 -10.08 4.01
C ARG A 155 -12.35 -10.56 4.79
N THR A 156 -13.09 -11.53 4.24
CA THR A 156 -14.14 -12.24 4.98
C THR A 156 -13.56 -13.00 6.17
N VAL A 157 -14.31 -13.11 7.28
CA VAL A 157 -13.79 -13.72 8.53
C VAL A 157 -13.65 -15.24 8.44
N ASP A 158 -14.52 -15.93 7.69
CA ASP A 158 -14.56 -17.38 7.64
C ASP A 158 -13.68 -17.91 6.49
N PRO A 159 -12.60 -18.65 6.81
CA PRO A 159 -11.80 -19.34 5.81
C PRO A 159 -12.49 -20.64 5.37
N TYR A 160 -12.20 -21.07 4.13
CA TYR A 160 -12.63 -22.36 3.60
C TYR A 160 -11.47 -23.09 2.92
N GLU A 161 -11.57 -24.42 2.73
CA GLU A 161 -10.58 -25.18 1.99
C GLU A 161 -10.54 -24.74 0.53
N CYS A 162 -9.34 -24.39 0.02
CA CYS A 162 -9.24 -23.94 -1.37
C CYS A 162 -9.63 -25.05 -2.34
N PRO A 163 -10.37 -24.79 -3.42
CA PRO A 163 -10.91 -25.81 -4.32
C PRO A 163 -9.84 -26.67 -5.01
N GLY A 164 -8.62 -26.17 -5.09
CA GLY A 164 -7.48 -26.83 -5.73
C GLY A 164 -6.45 -27.41 -4.76
N SER A 165 -6.64 -27.24 -3.45
CA SER A 165 -5.69 -27.67 -2.42
C SER A 165 -6.42 -27.96 -1.13
N SER A 166 -6.20 -29.12 -0.55
CA SER A 166 -6.78 -29.52 0.75
C SER A 166 -5.92 -29.04 1.95
N SER A 167 -4.78 -28.43 1.69
CA SER A 167 -3.88 -27.92 2.74
C SER A 167 -3.89 -26.39 2.85
N ASP A 168 -4.51 -25.71 1.90
CA ASP A 168 -4.58 -24.25 1.86
C ASP A 168 -5.98 -23.75 2.23
N PHE A 169 -6.01 -22.57 2.86
CA PHE A 169 -7.25 -21.87 3.18
C PHE A 169 -7.43 -20.64 2.30
N CYS A 170 -8.63 -20.50 1.79
CA CYS A 170 -9.10 -19.40 0.98
C CYS A 170 -10.12 -18.55 1.73
N TYR A 171 -10.42 -17.36 1.24
CA TYR A 171 -11.42 -16.44 1.76
C TYR A 171 -12.34 -16.00 0.62
N HIS A 172 -13.64 -15.94 0.87
CA HIS A 172 -14.62 -15.59 -0.16
C HIS A 172 -14.52 -14.16 -0.67
N GLY A 173 -13.88 -13.28 0.10
CA GLY A 173 -13.67 -11.89 -0.30
C GLY A 173 -12.39 -11.32 0.27
N THR A 174 -11.66 -10.58 -0.56
CA THR A 174 -10.46 -9.84 -0.18
C THR A 174 -10.44 -8.48 -0.87
N VAL A 175 -10.04 -7.44 -0.14
CA VAL A 175 -9.76 -6.10 -0.67
C VAL A 175 -8.42 -5.64 -0.16
N THR A 176 -7.59 -5.10 -1.05
CA THR A 176 -6.27 -4.56 -0.72
C THR A 176 -6.09 -3.17 -1.29
N SER A 177 -5.36 -2.30 -0.60
CA SER A 177 -4.96 -0.98 -1.08
C SER A 177 -3.46 -0.87 -1.15
N ARG A 178 -2.93 -0.28 -2.22
CA ARG A 178 -1.49 -0.07 -2.41
C ARG A 178 -1.20 1.16 -3.26
N THR A 179 -0.06 1.77 -3.03
CA THR A 179 0.47 2.77 -3.95
C THR A 179 0.99 2.09 -5.20
N ALA A 180 0.72 2.64 -6.38
CA ALA A 180 1.36 2.23 -7.61
C ALA A 180 2.85 2.61 -7.55
N SER A 181 3.71 1.62 -7.56
CA SER A 181 5.17 1.79 -7.52
C SER A 181 5.81 1.17 -8.75
N ALA A 182 7.01 1.63 -9.07
CA ALA A 182 7.81 1.12 -10.21
C ALA A 182 7.05 1.16 -11.56
N THR A 183 6.29 2.24 -11.80
CA THR A 183 5.58 2.47 -13.06
C THR A 183 5.73 3.92 -13.49
N ASP A 184 5.89 4.15 -14.80
CA ASP A 184 5.86 5.48 -15.42
C ASP A 184 4.43 5.87 -15.85
N ILE A 185 3.44 5.03 -15.56
CA ILE A 185 2.05 5.26 -15.93
C ILE A 185 1.44 6.31 -14.98
N THR A 186 0.98 7.40 -15.57
CA THR A 186 0.29 8.49 -14.86
C THR A 186 -1.23 8.50 -15.10
N SER A 187 -1.72 7.69 -16.02
CA SER A 187 -3.15 7.56 -16.33
C SER A 187 -3.79 6.47 -15.48
N ALA A 188 -4.83 6.82 -14.72
CA ALA A 188 -5.61 5.87 -13.93
C ALA A 188 -6.25 4.78 -14.83
N GLU A 189 -6.76 5.15 -16.00
CA GLU A 189 -7.31 4.19 -16.98
C GLU A 189 -6.27 3.20 -17.46
N GLN A 190 -5.12 3.69 -17.92
CA GLN A 190 -4.07 2.83 -18.44
C GLN A 190 -3.57 1.87 -17.36
N LEU A 191 -3.38 2.37 -16.13
CA LEU A 191 -2.93 1.54 -15.03
C LEU A 191 -3.97 0.50 -14.62
N ALA A 192 -5.26 0.87 -14.52
CA ALA A 192 -6.33 -0.08 -14.17
C ALA A 192 -6.45 -1.21 -15.20
N ARG A 193 -6.35 -0.88 -16.50
CA ARG A 193 -6.37 -1.87 -17.59
C ARG A 193 -5.16 -2.79 -17.59
N GLN A 194 -4.01 -2.31 -17.14
CA GLN A 194 -2.80 -3.14 -17.01
C GLN A 194 -2.86 -3.99 -15.73
N ASP A 195 -3.30 -3.41 -14.63
CA ASP A 195 -3.27 -4.04 -13.31
C ASP A 195 -4.27 -5.18 -13.16
N ILE A 196 -5.40 -5.15 -13.86
CA ILE A 196 -6.47 -6.16 -13.69
C ILE A 196 -5.97 -7.59 -13.93
N THR A 197 -5.03 -7.79 -14.86
CA THR A 197 -4.41 -9.11 -15.10
C THR A 197 -3.65 -9.58 -13.87
N ALA A 198 -2.79 -8.71 -13.31
CA ALA A 198 -2.03 -9.04 -12.11
C ALA A 198 -2.94 -9.25 -10.89
N ALA A 199 -4.05 -8.51 -10.80
CA ALA A 199 -5.05 -8.71 -9.76
C ALA A 199 -5.75 -10.07 -9.88
N ALA A 200 -6.11 -10.48 -11.09
CA ALA A 200 -6.73 -11.77 -11.38
C ALA A 200 -5.76 -12.93 -11.09
N ASP A 201 -4.52 -12.83 -11.57
CA ASP A 201 -3.47 -13.83 -11.36
C ASP A 201 -3.20 -14.03 -9.86
N ARG A 202 -3.12 -12.93 -9.12
CA ARG A 202 -2.89 -12.96 -7.68
C ARG A 202 -4.03 -13.62 -6.90
N ALA A 203 -5.27 -13.43 -7.34
CA ALA A 203 -6.45 -13.98 -6.68
C ALA A 203 -6.71 -15.44 -7.04
N TYR A 204 -6.52 -15.84 -8.32
CA TYR A 204 -7.05 -17.09 -8.85
C TYR A 204 -6.07 -17.95 -9.65
N GLU A 205 -4.92 -17.42 -10.13
CA GLU A 205 -3.97 -18.25 -10.89
C GLU A 205 -3.06 -19.05 -9.96
N LYS A 206 -2.31 -18.34 -9.08
CA LYS A 206 -1.33 -18.95 -8.18
C LYS A 206 -1.25 -18.18 -6.85
N ASN A 207 -1.05 -18.93 -5.76
CA ASN A 207 -0.66 -18.32 -4.50
C ASN A 207 0.81 -17.83 -4.56
N ILE A 208 1.31 -17.25 -3.47
CA ILE A 208 2.67 -16.68 -3.40
C ILE A 208 3.79 -17.70 -3.52
N VAL A 209 3.51 -18.97 -3.24
CA VAL A 209 4.47 -20.09 -3.36
C VAL A 209 4.36 -20.80 -4.71
N GLY A 210 3.43 -20.37 -5.58
CA GLY A 210 3.27 -20.87 -6.93
C GLY A 210 2.22 -21.95 -7.11
N ASP A 211 1.48 -22.31 -6.06
CA ASP A 211 0.45 -23.37 -6.12
C ASP A 211 -0.85 -22.83 -6.73
N ARG A 212 -1.49 -23.67 -7.55
CA ARG A 212 -2.77 -23.38 -8.19
C ARG A 212 -3.94 -23.78 -7.30
N ILE A 213 -4.15 -23.04 -6.22
CA ILE A 213 -5.18 -23.32 -5.21
C ILE A 213 -6.62 -23.26 -5.74
N HIS A 214 -6.85 -22.69 -6.92
CA HIS A 214 -8.10 -22.71 -7.69
C HIS A 214 -7.99 -23.50 -8.99
N GLY A 215 -6.92 -24.28 -9.18
CA GLY A 215 -6.63 -25.00 -10.41
C GLY A 215 -6.14 -24.10 -11.56
N GLY A 216 -5.99 -22.81 -11.34
CA GLY A 216 -5.61 -21.80 -12.32
C GLY A 216 -6.79 -21.21 -13.09
N ILE A 217 -6.55 -20.08 -13.74
CA ILE A 217 -7.53 -19.36 -14.56
C ILE A 217 -7.70 -20.09 -15.90
N THR A 218 -8.96 -20.31 -16.30
CA THR A 218 -9.29 -20.91 -17.61
C THR A 218 -9.79 -19.90 -18.61
N SER A 219 -10.50 -18.87 -18.15
CA SER A 219 -10.97 -17.75 -18.96
C SER A 219 -11.35 -16.57 -18.09
N HIS A 220 -11.53 -15.40 -18.71
CA HIS A 220 -12.14 -14.24 -18.06
C HIS A 220 -13.02 -13.48 -19.06
N ASP A 221 -14.00 -12.76 -18.50
CA ASP A 221 -14.90 -11.87 -19.23
C ASP A 221 -14.85 -10.49 -18.58
N GLN A 222 -14.68 -9.43 -19.39
CA GLN A 222 -14.73 -8.08 -18.89
C GLN A 222 -16.19 -7.67 -18.64
N LEU A 223 -16.52 -7.39 -17.37
CA LEU A 223 -17.87 -6.97 -16.98
C LEU A 223 -18.02 -5.45 -17.01
N ASP A 224 -16.97 -4.72 -16.66
CA ASP A 224 -16.98 -3.26 -16.60
C ASP A 224 -15.59 -2.69 -16.90
N SER A 225 -15.58 -1.49 -17.48
CA SER A 225 -14.36 -0.70 -17.69
C SER A 225 -14.78 0.75 -17.90
N ALA A 226 -14.77 1.54 -16.82
CA ALA A 226 -15.37 2.86 -16.80
C ALA A 226 -14.63 3.86 -15.88
N PRO A 227 -14.73 5.17 -16.19
CA PRO A 227 -14.31 6.20 -15.25
C PRO A 227 -15.20 6.19 -14.00
N VAL A 228 -14.62 6.52 -12.86
CA VAL A 228 -15.29 6.55 -11.56
C VAL A 228 -14.78 7.73 -10.73
N SER A 229 -15.63 8.27 -9.84
CA SER A 229 -15.21 9.25 -8.84
C SER A 229 -15.04 8.58 -7.49
N VAL A 230 -13.86 8.69 -6.87
CA VAL A 230 -13.51 8.04 -5.60
C VAL A 230 -12.82 9.05 -4.70
N ALA A 231 -13.31 9.22 -3.48
CA ALA A 231 -12.74 10.16 -2.52
C ALA A 231 -12.56 11.59 -3.10
N GLY A 232 -13.48 12.02 -3.97
CA GLY A 232 -13.40 13.32 -4.67
C GLY A 232 -12.38 13.38 -5.81
N ARG A 233 -11.74 12.27 -6.18
CA ARG A 233 -10.76 12.17 -7.26
C ARG A 233 -11.34 11.45 -8.48
N ALA A 234 -10.92 11.85 -9.67
CA ALA A 234 -11.23 11.13 -10.90
C ALA A 234 -10.35 9.86 -10.97
N GLY A 235 -10.98 8.72 -11.07
CA GLY A 235 -10.34 7.43 -11.18
C GLY A 235 -10.90 6.60 -12.33
N TYR A 236 -10.46 5.36 -12.40
CA TYR A 236 -10.92 4.38 -13.39
C TYR A 236 -11.01 3.00 -12.74
N GLN A 237 -12.01 2.21 -13.13
CA GLN A 237 -12.17 0.83 -12.69
C GLN A 237 -12.24 -0.12 -13.88
N VAL A 238 -11.71 -1.32 -13.68
CA VAL A 238 -11.88 -2.46 -14.59
C VAL A 238 -12.32 -3.64 -13.74
N ARG A 239 -13.36 -4.35 -14.18
CA ARG A 239 -13.90 -5.51 -13.47
C ARG A 239 -14.00 -6.70 -14.41
N TRP A 240 -13.52 -7.85 -13.96
CA TRP A 240 -13.58 -9.11 -14.67
C TRP A 240 -14.38 -10.17 -13.91
N ARG A 241 -15.07 -11.04 -14.64
CA ARG A 241 -15.47 -12.36 -14.20
C ARG A 241 -14.35 -13.32 -14.56
N VAL A 242 -13.82 -14.05 -13.58
CA VAL A 242 -12.72 -15.01 -13.76
C VAL A 242 -13.27 -16.42 -13.56
N ASN A 243 -13.04 -17.30 -14.54
CA ASN A 243 -13.38 -18.72 -14.45
C ASN A 243 -12.11 -19.51 -14.13
N THR A 244 -12.22 -20.50 -13.24
CA THR A 244 -11.09 -21.31 -12.78
C THR A 244 -11.34 -22.78 -13.09
N ALA A 245 -10.29 -23.58 -13.14
CA ALA A 245 -10.42 -25.02 -13.39
C ALA A 245 -11.06 -25.75 -12.21
N LYS A 246 -10.99 -25.19 -11.00
CA LYS A 246 -11.61 -25.74 -9.79
C LYS A 246 -12.30 -24.61 -9.01
N GLY A 247 -13.47 -24.96 -8.43
CA GLY A 247 -14.30 -24.01 -7.70
C GLY A 247 -15.10 -23.07 -8.60
N PRO A 248 -15.80 -22.11 -8.01
CA PRO A 248 -16.72 -21.23 -8.72
C PRO A 248 -16.01 -20.11 -9.52
N GLY A 249 -14.69 -19.94 -9.36
CA GLY A 249 -13.99 -18.74 -9.81
C GLY A 249 -14.46 -17.49 -9.06
N GLY A 250 -14.31 -16.31 -9.65
CA GLY A 250 -14.70 -15.09 -8.93
C GLY A 250 -14.80 -13.85 -9.78
N TYR A 251 -14.97 -12.74 -9.08
CA TYR A 251 -14.99 -11.40 -9.63
C TYR A 251 -13.75 -10.66 -9.14
N VAL A 252 -13.02 -10.02 -10.06
CA VAL A 252 -11.85 -9.22 -9.74
C VAL A 252 -12.08 -7.80 -10.23
N GLN A 253 -11.74 -6.82 -9.42
CA GLN A 253 -11.76 -5.43 -9.84
C GLN A 253 -10.42 -4.77 -9.50
N SER A 254 -9.87 -4.03 -10.45
CA SER A 254 -8.80 -3.06 -10.23
C SER A 254 -9.39 -1.65 -10.33
N LEU A 255 -9.29 -0.91 -9.24
CA LEU A 255 -9.73 0.47 -9.09
C LEU A 255 -8.50 1.34 -8.91
N VAL A 256 -8.31 2.32 -9.78
CA VAL A 256 -7.15 3.22 -9.75
C VAL A 256 -7.59 4.66 -9.71
N PHE A 257 -6.99 5.44 -8.81
CA PHE A 257 -7.23 6.88 -8.67
C PHE A 257 -6.05 7.56 -7.98
N PRO A 258 -5.88 8.89 -8.08
CA PRO A 258 -4.81 9.61 -7.40
C PRO A 258 -4.99 9.62 -5.87
N SER A 259 -3.88 9.50 -5.14
CA SER A 259 -3.83 9.67 -3.68
C SER A 259 -4.45 11.01 -3.25
N THR A 260 -5.03 11.04 -2.06
CA THR A 260 -5.57 12.27 -1.47
C THR A 260 -4.51 13.07 -0.72
N VAL A 261 -3.30 12.52 -0.57
CA VAL A 261 -2.16 13.14 0.14
C VAL A 261 -0.88 13.09 -0.70
N GLY A 262 0.09 13.91 -0.33
CA GLY A 262 1.43 13.87 -0.91
C GLY A 262 1.50 14.29 -2.38
N SER A 263 2.24 13.54 -3.19
CA SER A 263 2.49 13.80 -4.62
C SER A 263 1.36 13.39 -5.55
N GLU A 264 0.21 12.99 -5.02
CA GLU A 264 -0.92 12.45 -5.79
C GLU A 264 -0.57 11.20 -6.61
N SER A 265 0.35 10.36 -6.10
CA SER A 265 0.68 9.07 -6.70
C SER A 265 -0.58 8.23 -6.89
N LEU A 266 -0.63 7.43 -7.95
CA LEU A 266 -1.78 6.57 -8.18
C LEU A 266 -1.88 5.49 -7.10
N ILE A 267 -3.09 5.26 -6.62
CA ILE A 267 -3.48 4.19 -5.71
C ILE A 267 -4.14 3.09 -6.54
N ILE A 268 -3.86 1.84 -6.20
CA ILE A 268 -4.55 0.67 -6.73
C ILE A 268 -5.31 0.01 -5.59
N VAL A 269 -6.64 -0.05 -5.67
CA VAL A 269 -7.47 -0.86 -4.78
C VAL A 269 -7.95 -2.08 -5.57
N ARG A 270 -7.54 -3.27 -5.13
CA ARG A 270 -7.92 -4.54 -5.75
C ARG A 270 -8.98 -5.23 -4.92
N TYR A 271 -9.99 -5.74 -5.60
CA TYR A 271 -11.06 -6.55 -5.05
C TYR A 271 -10.99 -7.94 -5.66
N ALA A 272 -11.18 -8.96 -4.87
CA ALA A 272 -11.35 -10.34 -5.33
C ALA A 272 -12.47 -10.99 -4.50
N PHE A 273 -13.58 -11.32 -5.14
CA PHE A 273 -14.74 -11.95 -4.52
C PHE A 273 -15.04 -13.25 -5.23
N ASP A 274 -15.21 -14.33 -4.49
CA ASP A 274 -15.64 -15.59 -5.06
C ASP A 274 -17.03 -15.46 -5.69
N ALA A 275 -17.26 -16.16 -6.78
CA ALA A 275 -18.59 -16.29 -7.36
C ALA A 275 -19.37 -17.40 -6.65
N GLY A 276 -20.68 -17.34 -6.73
CA GLY A 276 -21.56 -18.34 -6.12
C GLY A 276 -22.22 -17.84 -4.84
N PRO A 277 -22.98 -18.72 -4.17
CA PRO A 277 -23.85 -18.33 -3.05
C PRO A 277 -23.06 -17.93 -1.78
N ASP A 278 -21.87 -18.47 -1.60
CA ASP A 278 -21.03 -18.23 -0.43
C ASP A 278 -20.15 -16.98 -0.59
N GLY A 279 -20.00 -16.50 -1.83
CA GLY A 279 -19.23 -15.30 -2.13
C GLY A 279 -20.01 -14.03 -1.81
N PRO A 280 -19.28 -12.92 -1.50
CA PRO A 280 -19.93 -11.63 -1.33
C PRO A 280 -20.67 -11.20 -2.60
N PRO A 281 -21.81 -10.49 -2.46
CA PRO A 281 -22.56 -10.02 -3.63
C PRO A 281 -21.72 -9.01 -4.42
N LEU A 282 -21.77 -9.10 -5.78
CA LEU A 282 -21.01 -8.23 -6.66
C LEU A 282 -21.24 -6.73 -6.39
N SER A 283 -22.48 -6.36 -6.00
CA SER A 283 -22.85 -4.99 -5.63
C SER A 283 -22.08 -4.44 -4.42
N LEU A 284 -21.48 -5.31 -3.60
CA LEU A 284 -20.66 -4.88 -2.48
C LEU A 284 -19.37 -4.19 -2.96
N MET A 285 -18.83 -4.58 -4.12
CA MET A 285 -17.68 -3.86 -4.72
C MET A 285 -18.03 -2.39 -4.97
N ASP A 286 -19.23 -2.11 -5.49
CA ASP A 286 -19.68 -0.74 -5.74
C ASP A 286 -19.93 0.02 -4.43
N THR A 287 -20.49 -0.65 -3.43
CA THR A 287 -20.69 -0.07 -2.11
C THR A 287 -19.38 0.31 -1.44
N LEU A 288 -18.40 -0.58 -1.47
CA LEU A 288 -17.06 -0.32 -0.93
C LEU A 288 -16.35 0.81 -1.68
N THR A 289 -16.40 0.78 -3.03
CA THR A 289 -15.82 1.84 -3.86
C THR A 289 -16.41 3.22 -3.53
N LYS A 290 -17.74 3.32 -3.38
CA LYS A 290 -18.43 4.54 -2.98
C LYS A 290 -18.15 4.93 -1.52
N GLY A 291 -17.77 3.98 -0.69
CA GLY A 291 -17.42 4.17 0.72
C GLY A 291 -16.01 4.68 0.97
N ILE A 292 -15.13 4.70 -0.03
CA ILE A 292 -13.76 5.21 0.12
C ILE A 292 -13.82 6.72 0.40
N ARG A 293 -13.08 7.17 1.44
CA ARG A 293 -13.03 8.58 1.87
C ARG A 293 -11.58 9.01 2.12
N PRO A 294 -11.29 10.31 2.01
CA PRO A 294 -10.04 10.85 2.55
C PRO A 294 -9.98 10.66 4.07
N ILE A 295 -8.79 10.47 4.62
CA ILE A 295 -8.59 10.51 6.08
C ILE A 295 -8.98 11.89 6.58
N GLY A 296 -9.72 11.96 7.70
CA GLY A 296 -10.24 13.21 8.27
C GLY A 296 -11.59 13.67 7.71
N ASP A 297 -12.18 12.93 6.75
CA ASP A 297 -13.56 13.19 6.34
C ASP A 297 -14.53 12.77 7.47
N SER A 298 -15.33 13.74 7.95
CA SER A 298 -16.29 13.55 9.06
C SER A 298 -17.34 12.45 8.81
N ALA A 299 -17.55 12.06 7.55
CA ALA A 299 -18.46 10.96 7.20
C ALA A 299 -17.93 9.57 7.60
N THR A 300 -16.63 9.45 7.91
CA THR A 300 -16.01 8.19 8.41
C THR A 300 -15.94 8.12 9.93
N SER A 301 -16.08 9.26 10.62
CA SER A 301 -16.28 9.29 12.06
C SER A 301 -17.75 8.93 12.33
N GLY A 302 -18.03 7.72 12.83
CA GLY A 302 -19.34 7.33 13.32
C GLY A 302 -19.81 8.18 14.50
N GLY A 303 -19.93 9.49 14.28
CA GLY A 303 -20.51 10.42 15.22
C GLY A 303 -22.03 10.29 15.16
N ALA A 304 -22.65 9.83 16.26
CA ALA A 304 -24.05 9.98 16.50
C ALA A 304 -24.43 11.46 16.30
N GLY A 305 -25.16 11.74 15.22
CA GLY A 305 -25.67 13.09 14.95
C GLY A 305 -26.52 13.55 16.10
N SER A 306 -26.05 14.55 16.85
CA SER A 306 -26.91 15.35 17.72
C SER A 306 -27.80 16.17 16.82
N SER A 307 -29.03 15.68 16.59
CA SER A 307 -30.10 16.50 16.06
C SER A 307 -30.46 17.56 17.12
N ILE A 308 -30.03 18.79 16.90
CA ILE A 308 -30.58 19.94 17.59
C ILE A 308 -31.96 20.19 16.95
N ALA A 309 -33.01 19.84 17.65
CA ALA A 309 -34.36 20.24 17.30
C ALA A 309 -34.53 21.75 17.63
N PRO A 310 -35.33 22.50 16.85
CA PRO A 310 -35.56 23.94 17.01
C PRO A 310 -36.34 24.26 18.29
#